data_457deb9f2f56b7b6a771e37a864c0f8e
#
_entry.id   457deb9f2f56b7b6a771e37a864c0f8e
#
_cell.length_a   1.000
_cell.length_b   1.000
_cell.length_c   1.000
_cell.angle_alpha   90.00
_cell.angle_beta   90.00
_cell.angle_gamma   90.00
#
_symmetry.space_group_name_H-M   'P 1'
#
loop_
_entity.id
_entity.type
_entity.pdbx_description
1 polymer ?
#
loop_
_entity_poly.entity_id
_entity_poly.type
_entity_poly.pdbx_seq_one_letter_code
_entity_poly.pdbx_strand_id
1 'polypeptide(L)'
;MIYTITTNPSLDYYLKLKDLKVGSLNRSYEETYDAAGKGVNVSKFLDKLNIRSVALGFLGGFNKEFYISLLSDYVNIQPQFTRIEDNTRINIKLMAKETTSLNALGPKITDDEFNKFKVRMNQIYDNDFVIMSGNVQKDLADKMCDVIKDLIDNNVKVILDTDDYITSKVSAYKPFLVKMDNNDIGTSKEDIVKTGREYIEKGAQYFLFSSAHTKSYLFDSTGYYVCDNTKDLQIGSNDGMIAGILWSKLKGANPLEFFGYGNAIAG
;
A
#
# COMPACT_ATOMS: atom_id res chain seq x y z
N MET A 1 7.03 -5.99 15.16
CA MET A 1 7.60 -5.08 14.13
C MET A 1 6.55 -4.81 13.07
N ILE A 2 6.72 -3.76 12.24
CA ILE A 2 5.85 -3.50 11.07
C ILE A 2 6.69 -3.63 9.79
N TYR A 3 6.19 -4.41 8.85
CA TYR A 3 6.78 -4.60 7.53
C TYR A 3 5.81 -4.10 6.47
N THR A 4 6.30 -3.36 5.48
CA THR A 4 5.52 -2.94 4.32
C THR A 4 6.09 -3.58 3.07
N ILE A 5 5.25 -4.22 2.28
CA ILE A 5 5.64 -4.87 1.02
C ILE A 5 5.13 -4.05 -0.15
N THR A 6 6.05 -3.64 -1.01
CA THR A 6 5.77 -3.03 -2.31
C THR A 6 6.44 -3.89 -3.38
N THR A 7 5.69 -4.74 -4.06
CA THR A 7 6.26 -5.65 -5.06
C THR A 7 6.71 -4.93 -6.33
N ASN A 8 6.11 -3.79 -6.64
CA ASN A 8 6.40 -3.01 -7.84
C ASN A 8 6.60 -1.51 -7.50
N PRO A 9 7.67 -1.17 -6.73
CA PRO A 9 7.99 0.23 -6.41
C PRO A 9 8.33 1.02 -7.68
N SER A 10 8.26 2.34 -7.59
CA SER A 10 8.62 3.23 -8.68
C SER A 10 9.44 4.42 -8.19
N LEU A 11 10.37 4.85 -9.02
CA LEU A 11 10.92 6.20 -8.91
C LEU A 11 9.93 7.14 -9.62
N ASP A 12 9.21 7.95 -8.87
CA ASP A 12 8.28 8.91 -9.44
C ASP A 12 9.04 10.22 -9.74
N TYR A 13 8.96 10.66 -11.00
CA TYR A 13 9.56 11.88 -11.50
C TYR A 13 8.49 12.90 -11.80
N TYR A 14 8.47 13.97 -11.02
CA TYR A 14 7.51 15.07 -11.13
C TYR A 14 8.11 16.21 -11.94
N LEU A 15 7.42 16.61 -12.99
CA LEU A 15 7.77 17.72 -13.88
C LEU A 15 6.68 18.78 -13.80
N LYS A 16 6.96 19.94 -13.21
CA LYS A 16 6.03 21.07 -13.21
C LYS A 16 6.16 21.87 -14.49
N LEU A 17 5.04 22.05 -15.17
CA LEU A 17 4.91 22.72 -16.47
C LEU A 17 3.91 23.87 -16.36
N LYS A 18 4.14 24.96 -17.08
CA LYS A 18 3.12 26.03 -17.20
C LYS A 18 1.89 25.54 -17.97
N ASP A 19 2.13 24.75 -19.01
CA ASP A 19 1.11 24.15 -19.87
C ASP A 19 1.70 22.90 -20.52
N LEU A 20 0.87 21.90 -20.85
CA LEU A 20 1.26 20.70 -21.54
C LEU A 20 0.72 20.71 -22.97
N LYS A 21 1.62 20.75 -23.95
CA LYS A 21 1.28 20.73 -25.38
C LYS A 21 1.71 19.41 -25.99
N VAL A 22 0.74 18.57 -26.32
CA VAL A 22 0.98 17.30 -27.00
C VAL A 22 1.58 17.55 -28.39
N GLY A 23 2.58 16.74 -28.79
CA GLY A 23 3.25 16.87 -30.08
C GLY A 23 4.25 18.03 -30.18
N SER A 24 4.57 18.68 -29.07
CA SER A 24 5.49 19.83 -29.01
C SER A 24 6.56 19.66 -27.96
N LEU A 25 7.63 20.47 -28.05
CA LEU A 25 8.63 20.55 -27.00
C LEU A 25 8.04 21.27 -25.77
N ASN A 26 7.98 20.58 -24.65
CA ASN A 26 7.62 21.14 -23.34
C ASN A 26 8.88 21.26 -22.48
N ARG A 27 8.97 22.28 -21.63
CA ARG A 27 10.06 22.47 -20.66
C ARG A 27 9.47 22.63 -19.27
N SER A 28 9.96 21.82 -18.32
CA SER A 28 9.68 21.98 -16.90
C SER A 28 10.36 23.22 -16.36
N TYR A 29 9.77 23.82 -15.33
CA TYR A 29 10.39 24.88 -14.56
C TYR A 29 10.78 24.41 -13.14
N GLU A 30 10.31 23.24 -12.73
CA GLU A 30 10.67 22.60 -11.45
C GLU A 30 10.58 21.07 -11.63
N GLU A 31 11.49 20.37 -10.98
CA GLU A 31 11.64 18.93 -11.09
C GLU A 31 11.87 18.33 -9.69
N THR A 32 11.17 17.26 -9.37
CA THR A 32 11.36 16.53 -8.11
C THR A 32 11.27 15.02 -8.33
N TYR A 33 11.92 14.25 -7.45
CA TYR A 33 11.88 12.81 -7.45
C TYR A 33 11.31 12.30 -6.13
N ASP A 34 10.61 11.19 -6.17
CA ASP A 34 10.11 10.51 -4.98
C ASP A 34 10.30 8.99 -5.09
N ALA A 35 10.72 8.37 -3.98
CA ALA A 35 10.71 6.92 -3.84
C ALA A 35 9.28 6.47 -3.56
N ALA A 36 8.56 6.05 -4.60
CA ALA A 36 7.13 5.78 -4.53
C ALA A 36 6.78 4.29 -4.49
N GLY A 37 5.57 4.03 -4.06
CA GLY A 37 4.96 2.71 -3.94
C GLY A 37 4.03 2.68 -2.74
N LYS A 38 2.83 2.08 -2.86
CA LYS A 38 1.81 2.15 -1.80
C LYS A 38 2.36 1.69 -0.42
N GLY A 39 3.06 0.55 -0.34
CA GLY A 39 3.66 0.10 0.92
C GLY A 39 4.73 1.06 1.47
N VAL A 40 5.56 1.63 0.59
CA VAL A 40 6.54 2.67 0.98
C VAL A 40 5.83 3.92 1.49
N ASN A 41 4.72 4.32 0.88
CA ASN A 41 3.93 5.45 1.36
C ASN A 41 3.38 5.19 2.77
N VAL A 42 2.89 3.97 3.05
CA VAL A 42 2.51 3.59 4.43
C VAL A 42 3.69 3.75 5.38
N SER A 43 4.91 3.30 5.00
CA SER A 43 6.12 3.50 5.80
C SER A 43 6.44 4.97 6.04
N LYS A 44 6.27 5.84 5.04
CA LYS A 44 6.46 7.30 5.19
C LYS A 44 5.45 7.91 6.18
N PHE A 45 4.20 7.46 6.16
CA PHE A 45 3.21 7.90 7.16
C PHE A 45 3.54 7.37 8.56
N LEU A 46 3.99 6.11 8.68
CA LEU A 46 4.45 5.55 9.95
C LEU A 46 5.65 6.32 10.52
N ASP A 47 6.60 6.73 9.66
CA ASP A 47 7.72 7.57 10.06
C ASP A 47 7.26 8.91 10.66
N LYS A 48 6.30 9.60 10.02
CA LYS A 48 5.68 10.83 10.56
C LYS A 48 5.00 10.61 11.91
N LEU A 49 4.53 9.40 12.18
CA LEU A 49 3.96 8.98 13.47
C LEU A 49 5.01 8.46 14.46
N ASN A 50 6.29 8.57 14.11
CA ASN A 50 7.44 8.07 14.87
C ASN A 50 7.38 6.55 15.15
N ILE A 51 6.94 5.79 14.16
CA ILE A 51 6.87 4.33 14.19
C ILE A 51 7.88 3.74 13.20
N ARG A 52 8.71 2.83 13.70
CA ARG A 52 9.66 2.09 12.86
C ARG A 52 8.96 1.07 11.97
N SER A 53 9.38 1.01 10.71
CA SER A 53 8.95 0.03 9.74
C SER A 53 10.12 -0.47 8.89
N VAL A 54 9.95 -1.68 8.35
CA VAL A 54 10.87 -2.29 7.40
C VAL A 54 10.19 -2.29 6.04
N ALA A 55 10.76 -1.58 5.07
CA ALA A 55 10.24 -1.54 3.70
C ALA A 55 10.86 -2.67 2.86
N LEU A 56 10.01 -3.54 2.34
CA LEU A 56 10.33 -4.73 1.59
C LEU A 56 9.76 -4.65 0.16
N GLY A 57 10.32 -5.47 -0.74
CA GLY A 57 9.92 -5.55 -2.13
C GLY A 57 11.13 -5.80 -3.03
N PHE A 58 11.06 -5.32 -4.26
CA PHE A 58 12.10 -5.56 -5.26
C PHE A 58 12.63 -4.24 -5.81
N LEU A 59 13.95 -4.05 -5.77
CA LEU A 59 14.63 -2.91 -6.37
C LEU A 59 15.85 -3.37 -7.17
N GLY A 60 16.03 -2.81 -8.36
CA GLY A 60 17.16 -3.14 -9.21
C GLY A 60 17.51 -2.06 -10.22
N GLY A 61 18.55 -2.35 -11.00
CA GLY A 61 19.05 -1.49 -12.05
C GLY A 61 19.77 -0.23 -11.54
N PHE A 62 19.98 0.70 -12.47
CA PHE A 62 20.77 1.91 -12.23
C PHE A 62 20.16 2.88 -11.22
N ASN A 63 18.85 2.87 -11.05
CA ASN A 63 18.12 3.81 -10.20
C ASN A 63 17.84 3.28 -8.76
N LYS A 64 18.27 2.05 -8.46
CA LYS A 64 18.09 1.44 -7.13
C LYS A 64 18.72 2.26 -6.01
N GLU A 65 19.99 2.64 -6.15
CA GLU A 65 20.71 3.39 -5.10
C GLU A 65 20.11 4.80 -4.91
N PHE A 66 19.68 5.42 -6.01
CA PHE A 66 18.99 6.71 -5.95
C PHE A 66 17.63 6.59 -5.22
N TYR A 67 16.86 5.53 -5.50
CA TYR A 67 15.62 5.26 -4.79
C TYR A 67 15.84 5.12 -3.27
N ILE A 68 16.88 4.35 -2.87
CA ILE A 68 17.23 4.18 -1.45
C ILE A 68 17.69 5.49 -0.82
N SER A 69 18.45 6.31 -1.54
CA SER A 69 18.89 7.62 -1.03
C SER A 69 17.73 8.57 -0.74
N LEU A 70 16.64 8.51 -1.53
CA LEU A 70 15.42 9.28 -1.25
C LEU A 70 14.68 8.82 0.02
N LEU A 71 14.94 7.61 0.50
CA LEU A 71 14.39 7.13 1.77
C LEU A 71 15.23 7.51 2.98
N SER A 72 16.44 8.03 2.80
CA SER A 72 17.35 8.37 3.91
C SER A 72 16.84 9.49 4.82
N ASP A 73 15.92 10.33 4.32
CA ASP A 73 15.30 11.39 5.10
C ASP A 73 14.25 10.87 6.11
N TYR A 74 13.85 9.60 5.99
CA TYR A 74 12.87 8.94 6.84
C TYR A 74 13.58 8.03 7.85
N VAL A 75 13.87 8.56 9.04
CA VAL A 75 14.72 7.91 10.06
C VAL A 75 14.15 6.61 10.63
N ASN A 76 12.83 6.41 10.53
CA ASN A 76 12.14 5.22 11.01
C ASN A 76 11.86 4.18 9.91
N ILE A 77 12.30 4.42 8.67
CA ILE A 77 12.18 3.45 7.58
C ILE A 77 13.50 2.69 7.43
N GLN A 78 13.46 1.38 7.58
CA GLN A 78 14.59 0.50 7.27
C GLN A 78 14.35 -0.15 5.90
N PRO A 79 15.02 0.31 4.82
CA PRO A 79 14.87 -0.31 3.51
C PRO A 79 15.60 -1.66 3.47
N GLN A 80 14.86 -2.73 3.18
CA GLN A 80 15.38 -4.10 3.03
C GLN A 80 14.86 -4.77 1.75
N PHE A 81 14.93 -4.05 0.63
CA PHE A 81 14.49 -4.55 -0.66
C PHE A 81 15.37 -5.70 -1.16
N THR A 82 14.73 -6.67 -1.80
CA THR A 82 15.43 -7.71 -2.54
C THR A 82 16.01 -7.12 -3.83
N ARG A 83 17.32 -7.28 -4.02
CA ARG A 83 17.98 -6.83 -5.24
C ARG A 83 17.56 -7.70 -6.41
N ILE A 84 17.24 -7.04 -7.53
CA ILE A 84 16.93 -7.66 -8.82
C ILE A 84 17.83 -7.10 -9.92
N GLU A 85 17.93 -7.83 -11.03
CA GLU A 85 18.76 -7.43 -12.18
C GLU A 85 18.08 -6.35 -13.00
N ASP A 86 16.77 -6.50 -13.23
CA ASP A 86 16.00 -5.56 -14.06
C ASP A 86 15.82 -4.20 -13.38
N ASN A 87 15.49 -3.18 -14.15
CA ASN A 87 15.40 -1.81 -13.63
C ASN A 87 14.10 -1.58 -12.85
N THR A 88 14.20 -0.96 -11.70
CA THR A 88 13.03 -0.37 -11.03
C THR A 88 12.35 0.61 -11.98
N ARG A 89 11.02 0.54 -12.08
CA ARG A 89 10.27 1.42 -12.99
C ARG A 89 10.38 2.88 -12.60
N ILE A 90 10.28 3.74 -13.63
CA ILE A 90 10.17 5.19 -13.46
C ILE A 90 8.78 5.59 -13.94
N ASN A 91 8.02 6.28 -13.10
CA ASN A 91 6.79 6.94 -13.51
C ASN A 91 7.05 8.42 -13.72
N ILE A 92 6.35 9.02 -14.68
CA ILE A 92 6.44 10.46 -14.95
C ILE A 92 5.11 11.11 -14.57
N LYS A 93 5.18 12.17 -13.78
CA LYS A 93 4.04 12.98 -13.36
C LYS A 93 4.17 14.38 -13.97
N LEU A 94 3.43 14.65 -15.02
CA LEU A 94 3.40 15.94 -15.67
C LEU A 94 2.38 16.82 -14.95
N MET A 95 2.86 17.79 -14.19
CA MET A 95 2.04 18.69 -13.38
C MET A 95 1.86 20.01 -14.10
N ALA A 96 0.77 20.14 -14.87
CA ALA A 96 0.32 21.34 -15.53
C ALA A 96 -1.00 21.83 -14.89
N LYS A 97 -1.92 22.41 -15.69
CA LYS A 97 -3.29 22.70 -15.23
C LYS A 97 -4.00 21.45 -14.74
N GLU A 98 -3.75 20.34 -15.41
CA GLU A 98 -4.17 19.00 -15.04
C GLU A 98 -2.93 18.12 -14.90
N THR A 99 -2.98 17.15 -13.99
CA THR A 99 -1.89 16.19 -13.81
C THR A 99 -2.05 15.03 -14.77
N THR A 100 -1.02 14.76 -15.57
CA THR A 100 -0.95 13.60 -16.45
C THR A 100 0.10 12.62 -15.90
N SER A 101 -0.28 11.37 -15.68
CA SER A 101 0.62 10.32 -15.17
C SER A 101 0.95 9.31 -16.26
N LEU A 102 2.23 9.04 -16.46
CA LEU A 102 2.76 7.99 -17.33
C LEU A 102 3.42 6.94 -16.44
N ASN A 103 2.77 5.80 -16.26
CA ASN A 103 3.24 4.74 -15.38
C ASN A 103 3.83 3.59 -16.19
N ALA A 104 5.08 3.22 -15.90
CA ALA A 104 5.72 2.06 -16.49
C ALA A 104 5.23 0.74 -15.85
N LEU A 105 5.32 -0.36 -16.59
CA LEU A 105 4.87 -1.69 -16.13
C LEU A 105 5.67 -2.21 -14.94
N GLY A 106 6.95 -2.00 -14.94
CA GLY A 106 7.87 -2.50 -13.89
C GLY A 106 8.73 -3.67 -14.35
N PRO A 107 9.69 -4.07 -13.49
CA PRO A 107 10.67 -5.10 -13.80
C PRO A 107 10.08 -6.50 -13.84
N LYS A 108 10.75 -7.42 -14.55
CA LYS A 108 10.52 -8.86 -14.40
C LYS A 108 11.29 -9.36 -13.18
N ILE A 109 10.66 -10.22 -12.41
CA ILE A 109 11.25 -10.85 -11.23
C ILE A 109 11.47 -12.32 -11.55
N THR A 110 12.72 -12.77 -11.51
CA THR A 110 13.06 -14.17 -11.71
C THR A 110 12.70 -15.03 -10.51
N ASP A 111 12.62 -16.35 -10.69
CA ASP A 111 12.35 -17.28 -9.60
C ASP A 111 13.41 -17.22 -8.49
N ASP A 112 14.67 -17.06 -8.85
CA ASP A 112 15.78 -16.92 -7.89
C ASP A 112 15.66 -15.64 -7.06
N GLU A 113 15.28 -14.52 -7.68
CA GLU A 113 15.04 -13.26 -6.99
C GLU A 113 13.83 -13.35 -6.07
N PHE A 114 12.75 -13.98 -6.52
CA PHE A 114 11.58 -14.23 -5.68
C PHE A 114 11.91 -15.17 -4.51
N ASN A 115 12.70 -16.22 -4.71
CA ASN A 115 13.14 -17.10 -3.64
C ASN A 115 13.97 -16.36 -2.57
N LYS A 116 14.85 -15.43 -2.97
CA LYS A 116 15.57 -14.56 -2.02
C LYS A 116 14.60 -13.67 -1.21
N PHE A 117 13.56 -13.16 -1.85
CA PHE A 117 12.49 -12.43 -1.15
C PHE A 117 11.75 -13.35 -0.17
N LYS A 118 11.36 -14.56 -0.59
CA LYS A 118 10.65 -15.52 0.28
C LYS A 118 11.47 -15.89 1.51
N VAL A 119 12.79 -16.05 1.40
CA VAL A 119 13.69 -16.28 2.55
C VAL A 119 13.59 -15.15 3.60
N ARG A 120 13.43 -13.90 3.17
CA ARG A 120 13.23 -12.79 4.10
C ARG A 120 11.87 -12.84 4.77
N MET A 121 10.82 -13.25 4.06
CA MET A 121 9.48 -13.40 4.64
C MET A 121 9.47 -14.44 5.76
N ASN A 122 10.25 -15.49 5.64
CA ASN A 122 10.39 -16.52 6.67
C ASN A 122 11.07 -16.02 7.97
N GLN A 123 11.61 -14.80 7.98
CA GLN A 123 12.19 -14.15 9.16
C GLN A 123 11.20 -13.23 9.90
N ILE A 124 9.95 -13.16 9.45
CA ILE A 124 8.89 -12.39 10.08
C ILE A 124 8.20 -13.30 11.11
N TYR A 125 8.04 -12.80 12.32
CA TYR A 125 7.62 -13.59 13.47
C TYR A 125 6.18 -13.33 13.87
N ASP A 126 5.68 -14.20 14.74
CA ASP A 126 4.39 -14.09 15.40
C ASP A 126 4.11 -12.67 15.95
N ASN A 127 2.89 -12.22 15.78
CA ASN A 127 2.41 -10.88 16.17
C ASN A 127 3.02 -9.67 15.45
N ASP A 128 3.91 -9.85 14.49
CA ASP A 128 4.33 -8.77 13.60
C ASP A 128 3.17 -8.37 12.66
N PHE A 129 3.23 -7.15 12.14
CA PHE A 129 2.33 -6.68 11.11
C PHE A 129 3.02 -6.69 9.75
N VAL A 130 2.36 -7.24 8.75
CA VAL A 130 2.77 -7.16 7.35
C VAL A 130 1.69 -6.45 6.55
N ILE A 131 2.04 -5.34 5.92
CA ILE A 131 1.16 -4.59 5.02
C ILE A 131 1.59 -4.88 3.59
N MET A 132 0.75 -5.54 2.83
CA MET A 132 0.93 -5.72 1.39
C MET A 132 0.07 -4.70 0.66
N SER A 133 0.71 -3.71 0.04
CA SER A 133 0.01 -2.62 -0.65
C SER A 133 0.51 -2.42 -2.06
N GLY A 134 -0.43 -2.12 -2.96
CA GLY A 134 -0.19 -1.86 -4.37
C GLY A 134 -0.36 -3.09 -5.24
N ASN A 135 -0.33 -2.85 -6.56
CA ASN A 135 -0.55 -3.88 -7.55
C ASN A 135 0.61 -4.87 -7.60
N VAL A 136 0.29 -6.13 -7.73
CA VAL A 136 1.23 -7.23 -7.94
C VAL A 136 1.25 -7.63 -9.40
N GLN A 137 2.42 -7.86 -9.95
CA GLN A 137 2.53 -8.35 -11.32
C GLN A 137 1.89 -9.73 -11.44
N LYS A 138 1.20 -9.98 -12.56
CA LYS A 138 0.40 -11.21 -12.75
C LYS A 138 1.18 -12.50 -12.56
N ASP A 139 2.43 -12.53 -13.00
CA ASP A 139 3.35 -13.66 -12.86
C ASP A 139 3.81 -13.92 -11.41
N LEU A 140 3.64 -12.93 -10.54
CA LEU A 140 3.96 -13.05 -9.11
C LEU A 140 2.72 -13.32 -8.24
N ALA A 141 1.51 -13.11 -8.76
CA ALA A 141 0.29 -13.09 -7.96
C ALA A 141 0.08 -14.38 -7.16
N ASP A 142 0.21 -15.55 -7.80
CA ASP A 142 0.06 -16.85 -7.13
C ASP A 142 1.14 -17.08 -6.08
N LYS A 143 2.39 -16.79 -6.41
CA LYS A 143 3.53 -16.91 -5.48
C LYS A 143 3.36 -16.00 -4.26
N MET A 144 2.80 -14.79 -4.46
CA MET A 144 2.50 -13.88 -3.35
C MET A 144 1.34 -14.38 -2.49
N CYS A 145 0.33 -15.04 -3.08
CA CYS A 145 -0.73 -15.70 -2.30
C CYS A 145 -0.14 -16.77 -1.36
N ASP A 146 0.81 -17.56 -1.84
CA ASP A 146 1.49 -18.57 -1.01
C ASP A 146 2.29 -17.92 0.13
N VAL A 147 3.02 -16.84 -0.15
CA VAL A 147 3.75 -16.07 0.87
C VAL A 147 2.79 -15.51 1.93
N ILE A 148 1.67 -14.93 1.51
CA ILE A 148 0.66 -14.39 2.42
C ILE A 148 0.08 -15.49 3.31
N LYS A 149 -0.24 -16.65 2.70
CA LYS A 149 -0.73 -17.81 3.43
C LYS A 149 0.29 -18.26 4.50
N ASP A 150 1.56 -18.44 4.11
CA ASP A 150 2.64 -18.84 5.03
C ASP A 150 2.78 -17.84 6.20
N LEU A 151 2.67 -16.53 5.95
CA LEU A 151 2.71 -15.50 6.99
C LEU A 151 1.52 -15.61 7.95
N ILE A 152 0.30 -15.81 7.43
CA ILE A 152 -0.91 -15.95 8.26
C ILE A 152 -0.85 -17.24 9.08
N ASP A 153 -0.41 -18.35 8.50
CA ASP A 153 -0.23 -19.63 9.19
C ASP A 153 0.80 -19.52 10.34
N ASN A 154 1.77 -18.60 10.21
CA ASN A 154 2.73 -18.26 11.27
C ASN A 154 2.23 -17.14 12.21
N ASN A 155 0.91 -16.90 12.26
CA ASN A 155 0.26 -15.95 13.16
C ASN A 155 0.72 -14.47 12.97
N VAL A 156 1.21 -14.13 11.78
CA VAL A 156 1.52 -12.75 11.38
C VAL A 156 0.22 -12.02 11.03
N LYS A 157 0.08 -10.78 11.47
CA LYS A 157 -1.10 -9.95 11.20
C LYS A 157 -0.96 -9.29 9.82
N VAL A 158 -1.59 -9.89 8.81
CA VAL A 158 -1.50 -9.41 7.43
C VAL A 158 -2.60 -8.42 7.12
N ILE A 159 -2.22 -7.25 6.57
CA ILE A 159 -3.09 -6.21 6.03
C ILE A 159 -2.94 -6.21 4.51
N LEU A 160 -4.05 -6.25 3.79
CA LEU A 160 -4.11 -6.30 2.33
C LEU A 160 -4.75 -5.03 1.78
N ASP A 161 -4.03 -4.30 0.94
CA ASP A 161 -4.48 -3.16 0.13
C ASP A 161 -3.94 -3.34 -1.29
N THR A 162 -4.36 -4.40 -1.94
CA THR A 162 -3.82 -4.90 -3.21
C THR A 162 -4.93 -5.39 -4.13
N ASP A 163 -4.56 -5.97 -5.27
CA ASP A 163 -5.48 -6.42 -6.31
C ASP A 163 -6.55 -7.40 -5.79
N ASP A 164 -7.75 -7.30 -6.35
CA ASP A 164 -8.90 -8.15 -5.99
C ASP A 164 -8.60 -9.64 -6.14
N TYR A 165 -7.81 -10.03 -7.15
CA TYR A 165 -7.39 -11.43 -7.32
C TYR A 165 -6.71 -11.99 -6.07
N ILE A 166 -5.77 -11.25 -5.49
CA ILE A 166 -5.04 -11.68 -4.29
C ILE A 166 -5.96 -11.61 -3.07
N THR A 167 -6.64 -10.48 -2.87
CA THR A 167 -7.50 -10.29 -1.70
C THR A 167 -8.60 -11.32 -1.62
N SER A 168 -9.27 -11.65 -2.74
CA SER A 168 -10.31 -12.68 -2.77
C SER A 168 -9.76 -14.09 -2.52
N LYS A 169 -8.59 -14.42 -3.08
CA LYS A 169 -7.96 -15.75 -2.95
C LYS A 169 -7.47 -16.02 -1.53
N VAL A 170 -6.91 -15.00 -0.86
CA VAL A 170 -6.31 -15.18 0.48
C VAL A 170 -7.23 -14.83 1.64
N SER A 171 -8.42 -14.28 1.40
CA SER A 171 -9.37 -13.92 2.46
C SER A 171 -9.79 -15.10 3.34
N ALA A 172 -9.85 -16.31 2.77
CA ALA A 172 -10.14 -17.54 3.51
C ALA A 172 -9.05 -17.92 4.53
N TYR A 173 -7.84 -17.37 4.41
CA TYR A 173 -6.74 -17.61 5.37
C TYR A 173 -6.78 -16.68 6.59
N LYS A 174 -7.84 -15.88 6.74
CA LYS A 174 -8.11 -15.00 7.89
C LYS A 174 -7.10 -13.86 8.04
N PRO A 175 -6.91 -13.00 7.01
CA PRO A 175 -6.07 -11.81 7.14
C PRO A 175 -6.60 -10.90 8.26
N PHE A 176 -5.70 -10.13 8.89
CA PHE A 176 -6.09 -9.17 9.92
C PHE A 176 -7.01 -8.08 9.37
N LEU A 177 -6.70 -7.53 8.18
CA LEU A 177 -7.52 -6.50 7.55
C LEU A 177 -7.42 -6.59 6.03
N VAL A 178 -8.56 -6.50 5.35
CA VAL A 178 -8.66 -6.29 3.90
C VAL A 178 -9.16 -4.87 3.67
N LYS A 179 -8.45 -4.07 2.86
CA LYS A 179 -8.86 -2.73 2.49
C LYS A 179 -9.18 -2.66 0.99
N MET A 180 -10.26 -1.98 0.67
CA MET A 180 -10.69 -1.64 -0.68
C MET A 180 -11.11 -0.18 -0.79
N ASP A 181 -11.14 0.35 -2.01
CA ASP A 181 -11.58 1.71 -2.30
C ASP A 181 -12.64 1.74 -3.43
N ASN A 182 -12.99 2.95 -3.88
CA ASN A 182 -14.01 3.16 -4.92
C ASN A 182 -13.66 2.53 -6.28
N ASN A 183 -12.39 2.20 -6.53
CA ASN A 183 -11.97 1.58 -7.77
C ASN A 183 -12.19 0.05 -7.75
N ASP A 184 -12.27 -0.51 -6.56
CA ASP A 184 -12.38 -1.96 -6.34
C ASP A 184 -13.85 -2.41 -6.29
N ILE A 185 -14.71 -1.59 -5.66
CA ILE A 185 -16.14 -1.89 -5.50
C ILE A 185 -16.98 -0.63 -5.75
N GLY A 186 -18.27 -0.84 -6.03
CA GLY A 186 -19.23 0.25 -6.22
C GLY A 186 -19.31 1.18 -5.00
N THR A 187 -19.79 2.38 -5.24
CA THR A 187 -19.92 3.42 -4.20
C THR A 187 -21.28 3.43 -3.50
N SER A 188 -22.22 2.55 -3.89
CA SER A 188 -23.49 2.42 -3.22
C SER A 188 -23.30 1.81 -1.84
N LYS A 189 -24.13 2.26 -0.88
CA LYS A 189 -24.08 1.69 0.47
C LYS A 189 -24.37 0.18 0.45
N GLU A 190 -25.26 -0.25 -0.42
CA GLU A 190 -25.67 -1.64 -0.61
C GLU A 190 -24.48 -2.50 -1.03
N ASP A 191 -23.71 -2.07 -2.03
CA ASP A 191 -22.54 -2.79 -2.54
C ASP A 191 -21.45 -2.86 -1.46
N ILE A 192 -21.18 -1.74 -0.78
CA ILE A 192 -20.17 -1.68 0.30
C ILE A 192 -20.54 -2.64 1.44
N VAL A 193 -21.81 -2.62 1.88
CA VAL A 193 -22.26 -3.48 2.99
C VAL A 193 -22.25 -4.95 2.58
N LYS A 194 -22.65 -5.26 1.36
CA LYS A 194 -22.59 -6.62 0.83
C LYS A 194 -21.14 -7.14 0.79
N THR A 195 -20.27 -6.41 0.15
CA THR A 195 -18.84 -6.79 0.03
C THR A 195 -18.17 -6.91 1.39
N GLY A 196 -18.38 -5.93 2.29
CA GLY A 196 -17.80 -5.99 3.63
C GLY A 196 -18.22 -7.24 4.41
N ARG A 197 -19.48 -7.62 4.37
CA ARG A 197 -19.98 -8.84 5.01
C ARG A 197 -19.37 -10.09 4.39
N GLU A 198 -19.31 -10.17 3.05
CA GLU A 198 -18.71 -11.29 2.34
C GLU A 198 -17.25 -11.53 2.76
N TYR A 199 -16.44 -10.48 2.93
CA TYR A 199 -15.04 -10.61 3.37
C TYR A 199 -14.93 -11.05 4.84
N ILE A 200 -15.81 -10.58 5.73
CA ILE A 200 -15.87 -11.04 7.13
C ILE A 200 -16.30 -12.52 7.18
N GLU A 201 -17.31 -12.92 6.42
CA GLU A 201 -17.78 -14.31 6.33
C GLU A 201 -16.70 -15.25 5.77
N LYS A 202 -15.89 -14.78 4.80
CA LYS A 202 -14.73 -15.53 4.28
C LYS A 202 -13.61 -15.69 5.31
N GLY A 203 -13.57 -14.88 6.36
CA GLY A 203 -12.65 -15.02 7.48
C GLY A 203 -11.77 -13.82 7.80
N ALA A 204 -11.80 -12.73 7.03
CA ALA A 204 -11.08 -11.51 7.38
C ALA A 204 -11.54 -11.01 8.76
N GLN A 205 -10.59 -10.61 9.62
CA GLN A 205 -10.93 -10.08 10.94
C GLN A 205 -11.58 -8.70 10.83
N TYR A 206 -11.08 -7.88 9.90
CA TYR A 206 -11.62 -6.57 9.56
C TYR A 206 -11.69 -6.38 8.05
N PHE A 207 -12.71 -5.67 7.59
CA PHE A 207 -12.79 -5.16 6.23
C PHE A 207 -12.94 -3.65 6.27
N LEU A 208 -12.10 -2.93 5.54
CA LEU A 208 -12.10 -1.47 5.47
C LEU A 208 -12.42 -1.02 4.05
N PHE A 209 -13.51 -0.29 3.90
CA PHE A 209 -13.77 0.49 2.69
C PHE A 209 -13.39 1.95 2.95
N SER A 210 -12.54 2.51 2.11
CA SER A 210 -12.14 3.91 2.19
C SER A 210 -12.53 4.66 0.91
N SER A 211 -13.09 5.85 1.06
CA SER A 211 -13.45 6.72 -0.04
C SER A 211 -12.88 8.11 0.18
N ALA A 212 -12.33 8.72 -0.87
CA ALA A 212 -11.80 10.08 -0.80
C ALA A 212 -12.87 11.16 -0.62
N HIS A 213 -14.11 10.90 -1.05
CA HIS A 213 -15.13 11.94 -1.20
C HIS A 213 -16.46 11.64 -0.47
N THR A 214 -16.57 10.48 0.18
CA THR A 214 -17.81 10.04 0.80
C THR A 214 -17.56 9.50 2.22
N LYS A 215 -18.12 8.34 2.54
CA LYS A 215 -18.00 7.70 3.83
C LYS A 215 -17.01 6.56 3.78
N SER A 216 -16.23 6.38 4.84
CA SER A 216 -15.47 5.16 5.07
C SER A 216 -16.26 4.21 5.97
N TYR A 217 -16.03 2.91 5.80
CA TYR A 217 -16.71 1.85 6.56
C TYR A 217 -15.67 0.86 7.08
N LEU A 218 -15.78 0.49 8.36
CA LEU A 218 -15.02 -0.61 8.94
C LEU A 218 -15.99 -1.70 9.41
N PHE A 219 -15.79 -2.92 8.93
CA PHE A 219 -16.58 -4.10 9.31
C PHE A 219 -15.76 -5.01 10.21
N ASP A 220 -16.45 -5.66 11.14
CA ASP A 220 -15.97 -6.77 11.94
C ASP A 220 -17.08 -7.82 12.14
N SER A 221 -16.83 -8.85 12.97
CA SER A 221 -17.80 -9.91 13.23
C SER A 221 -19.08 -9.42 13.94
N THR A 222 -19.10 -8.23 14.52
CA THR A 222 -20.22 -7.69 15.28
C THR A 222 -21.11 -6.74 14.46
N GLY A 223 -20.57 -6.21 13.33
CA GLY A 223 -21.29 -5.28 12.47
C GLY A 223 -20.35 -4.36 11.69
N TYR A 224 -20.71 -3.08 11.59
CA TYR A 224 -19.85 -2.08 10.94
C TYR A 224 -19.96 -0.69 11.56
N TYR A 225 -18.86 0.03 11.47
CA TYR A 225 -18.74 1.44 11.84
C TYR A 225 -18.69 2.29 10.58
N VAL A 226 -19.18 3.53 10.65
CA VAL A 226 -19.17 4.49 9.54
C VAL A 226 -18.53 5.79 10.00
N CYS A 227 -17.69 6.36 9.17
CA CYS A 227 -17.11 7.69 9.37
C CYS A 227 -17.37 8.55 8.14
N ASP A 228 -17.85 9.76 8.36
CA ASP A 228 -18.01 10.77 7.30
C ASP A 228 -16.66 11.40 6.99
N ASN A 229 -16.20 11.31 5.74
CA ASN A 229 -15.01 12.01 5.28
C ASN A 229 -15.39 13.46 4.99
N THR A 230 -15.09 14.35 5.92
CA THR A 230 -15.50 15.78 5.85
C THR A 230 -14.52 16.65 5.04
N LYS A 231 -13.42 16.09 4.54
CA LYS A 231 -12.41 16.80 3.77
C LYS A 231 -12.04 16.00 2.52
N ASP A 232 -11.72 16.73 1.43
CA ASP A 232 -11.11 16.12 0.26
C ASP A 232 -9.76 15.49 0.65
N LEU A 233 -9.71 14.16 0.62
CA LEU A 233 -8.49 13.43 0.93
C LEU A 233 -7.46 13.68 -0.17
N GLN A 234 -6.24 14.04 0.23
CA GLN A 234 -5.13 14.24 -0.70
C GLN A 234 -4.61 12.90 -1.26
N ILE A 235 -3.84 12.97 -2.35
CA ILE A 235 -3.17 11.78 -2.92
C ILE A 235 -2.31 11.11 -1.84
N GLY A 236 -2.50 9.80 -1.65
CA GLY A 236 -1.81 9.02 -0.62
C GLY A 236 -2.53 8.95 0.74
N SER A 237 -3.65 9.66 0.91
CA SER A 237 -4.43 9.62 2.16
C SER A 237 -4.89 8.20 2.54
N ASN A 238 -5.21 7.36 1.58
CA ASN A 238 -5.57 5.96 1.80
C ASN A 238 -4.43 5.16 2.46
N ASP A 239 -3.16 5.49 2.14
CA ASP A 239 -1.98 4.87 2.76
C ASP A 239 -1.81 5.38 4.20
N GLY A 240 -2.12 6.67 4.43
CA GLY A 240 -2.15 7.29 5.77
C GLY A 240 -3.19 6.65 6.69
N MET A 241 -4.33 6.21 6.16
CA MET A 241 -5.37 5.54 6.94
C MET A 241 -4.87 4.23 7.58
N ILE A 242 -4.13 3.41 6.81
CA ILE A 242 -3.52 2.18 7.34
C ILE A 242 -2.51 2.51 8.43
N ALA A 243 -1.67 3.54 8.24
CA ALA A 243 -0.70 3.96 9.24
C ALA A 243 -1.38 4.43 10.55
N GLY A 244 -2.48 5.17 10.46
CA GLY A 244 -3.27 5.61 11.61
C GLY A 244 -3.94 4.47 12.38
N ILE A 245 -4.49 3.50 11.66
CA ILE A 245 -5.04 2.26 12.24
C ILE A 245 -3.95 1.52 13.03
N LEU A 246 -2.77 1.34 12.43
CA LEU A 246 -1.65 0.65 13.08
C LEU A 246 -1.14 1.40 14.30
N TRP A 247 -0.95 2.72 14.19
CA TRP A 247 -0.49 3.56 15.29
C TRP A 247 -1.39 3.44 16.52
N SER A 248 -2.71 3.52 16.33
CA SER A 248 -3.66 3.42 17.42
C SER A 248 -3.81 1.99 17.94
N LYS A 249 -3.76 0.99 17.05
CA LYS A 249 -3.80 -0.43 17.43
C LYS A 249 -2.62 -0.83 18.31
N LEU A 250 -1.42 -0.34 18.02
CA LEU A 250 -0.24 -0.54 18.85
C LEU A 250 -0.38 0.08 20.25
N LYS A 251 -1.27 1.08 20.42
CA LYS A 251 -1.61 1.69 21.70
C LYS A 251 -2.79 1.02 22.41
N GLY A 252 -3.28 -0.10 21.89
CA GLY A 252 -4.37 -0.87 22.50
C GLY A 252 -5.78 -0.37 22.16
N ALA A 253 -5.91 0.49 21.13
CA ALA A 253 -7.21 1.01 20.71
C ALA A 253 -8.19 -0.11 20.28
N ASN A 254 -9.46 0.08 20.59
CA ASN A 254 -10.55 -0.78 20.13
C ASN A 254 -10.90 -0.47 18.64
N PRO A 255 -11.75 -1.29 17.96
CA PRO A 255 -12.07 -1.10 16.54
C PRO A 255 -12.60 0.28 16.18
N LEU A 256 -13.49 0.86 16.98
CA LEU A 256 -14.04 2.20 16.74
C LEU A 256 -12.94 3.28 16.83
N GLU A 257 -12.10 3.18 17.84
CA GLU A 257 -11.01 4.13 18.07
C GLU A 257 -9.96 4.06 16.93
N PHE A 258 -9.47 2.87 16.57
CA PHE A 258 -8.47 2.79 15.53
C PHE A 258 -9.01 3.18 14.14
N PHE A 259 -10.28 2.96 13.88
CA PHE A 259 -10.95 3.46 12.68
C PHE A 259 -11.03 5.00 12.66
N GLY A 260 -11.40 5.60 13.81
CA GLY A 260 -11.40 7.06 13.96
C GLY A 260 -10.02 7.69 13.72
N TYR A 261 -8.98 7.14 14.32
CA TYR A 261 -7.60 7.61 14.09
C TYR A 261 -7.12 7.38 12.65
N GLY A 262 -7.49 6.26 12.03
CA GLY A 262 -7.22 6.00 10.62
C GLY A 262 -7.78 7.10 9.72
N ASN A 263 -9.06 7.46 9.91
CA ASN A 263 -9.69 8.54 9.15
C ASN A 263 -9.05 9.91 9.44
N ALA A 264 -8.69 10.21 10.69
CA ALA A 264 -8.07 11.49 11.06
C ALA A 264 -6.69 11.70 10.43
N ILE A 265 -5.90 10.62 10.24
CA ILE A 265 -4.57 10.69 9.62
C ILE A 265 -4.67 10.69 8.09
N ALA A 266 -5.74 10.14 7.52
CA ALA A 266 -6.02 10.19 6.10
C ALA A 266 -6.45 11.60 5.62
N GLY A 267 -7.06 12.43 6.43
CA GLY A 267 -7.49 13.81 6.16
C GLY A 267 -6.47 14.84 6.60
#